data_552c7d06f6389d9c405f1f93f1d84cf7
#
_entry.id   552c7d06f6389d9c405f1f93f1d84cf7
#
_cell.length_a   1.000
_cell.length_b   1.000
_cell.length_c   1.000
_cell.angle_alpha   90.00
_cell.angle_beta   90.00
_cell.angle_gamma   90.00
#
_symmetry.space_group_name_H-M   'P 1'
#
loop_
_entity.id
_entity.type
_entity.pdbx_description
1 polymer ?
#
loop_
_entity_poly.entity_id
_entity_poly.type
_entity_poly.pdbx_seq_one_letter_code
_entity_poly.pdbx_strand_id
1 'polypeptide(L)'
;MPVKNRFAELLPEITAWRRDFHEHPELLYDVHRTAGRVAELLRSFGCDEVVEGVGRTGVVGVIKGKTDSKGRVVGLRADMDALPIIEQTGVEYASKTPGGPRPR
;
A
#
# COMPACT_ATOMS: atom_id res chain seq x y z
N MET A 1 22.87 -4.49 12.38
CA MET A 1 21.67 -4.08 13.14
C MET A 1 20.50 -4.99 12.79
N PRO A 2 19.76 -5.52 13.79
CA PRO A 2 18.65 -6.44 13.54
C PRO A 2 17.59 -5.88 12.58
N VAL A 3 17.31 -4.59 12.68
CA VAL A 3 16.31 -3.92 11.83
C VAL A 3 16.72 -3.97 10.36
N LYS A 4 17.99 -3.66 10.07
CA LYS A 4 18.50 -3.70 8.69
C LYS A 4 18.46 -5.11 8.11
N ASN A 5 18.82 -6.11 8.92
CA ASN A 5 18.78 -7.51 8.48
C ASN A 5 17.35 -7.94 8.16
N ARG A 6 16.40 -7.55 8.98
CA ARG A 6 14.99 -7.87 8.76
C ARG A 6 14.45 -7.21 7.49
N PHE A 7 14.82 -5.95 7.23
CA PHE A 7 14.45 -5.28 5.99
C PHE A 7 15.06 -5.96 4.77
N ALA A 8 16.30 -6.41 4.86
CA ALA A 8 16.94 -7.15 3.76
C ALA A 8 16.20 -8.44 3.45
N GLU A 9 15.75 -9.15 4.47
CA GLU A 9 14.95 -10.37 4.31
C GLU A 9 13.60 -10.10 3.64
N LEU A 10 12.98 -8.97 3.95
CA LEU A 10 11.68 -8.59 3.41
C LEU A 10 11.75 -7.93 2.04
N LEU A 11 12.93 -7.50 1.60
CA LEU A 11 13.08 -6.72 0.39
C LEU A 11 12.46 -7.35 -0.86
N PRO A 12 12.60 -8.67 -1.12
CA PRO A 12 11.95 -9.26 -2.29
C PRO A 12 10.42 -9.10 -2.28
N GLU A 13 9.78 -9.30 -1.14
CA GLU A 13 8.33 -9.16 -1.01
C GLU A 13 7.91 -7.69 -1.16
N ILE A 14 8.60 -6.78 -0.49
CA ILE A 14 8.32 -5.35 -0.56
C ILE A 14 8.46 -4.86 -2.01
N THR A 15 9.48 -5.32 -2.71
CA THR A 15 9.71 -4.98 -4.11
C THR A 15 8.56 -5.49 -4.98
N ALA A 16 8.10 -6.71 -4.75
CA ALA A 16 6.99 -7.28 -5.49
C ALA A 16 5.70 -6.48 -5.29
N TRP A 17 5.39 -6.09 -4.05
CA TRP A 17 4.22 -5.26 -3.76
C TRP A 17 4.31 -3.89 -4.43
N ARG A 18 5.47 -3.25 -4.34
CA ARG A 18 5.70 -1.95 -4.96
C ARG A 18 5.49 -2.02 -6.47
N ARG A 19 6.04 -3.04 -7.12
CA ARG A 19 5.90 -3.23 -8.57
C ARG A 19 4.46 -3.54 -8.97
N ASP A 20 3.74 -4.31 -8.17
CA ASP A 20 2.34 -4.61 -8.39
C ASP A 20 1.50 -3.32 -8.40
N PHE A 21 1.69 -2.44 -7.42
CA PHE A 21 1.01 -1.16 -7.37
C PHE A 21 1.41 -0.26 -8.54
N HIS A 22 2.66 -0.29 -8.92
CA HIS A 22 3.17 0.49 -10.04
C HIS A 22 2.55 0.07 -11.38
N GLU A 23 2.37 -1.23 -11.58
CA GLU A 23 1.73 -1.76 -12.79
C GLU A 23 0.27 -1.38 -12.91
N HIS A 24 -0.41 -1.14 -11.79
CA HIS A 24 -1.85 -0.89 -11.73
C HIS A 24 -2.15 0.42 -11.02
N PRO A 25 -1.68 1.55 -11.58
CA PRO A 25 -1.87 2.86 -10.93
C PRO A 25 -3.33 3.29 -10.96
N GLU A 26 -3.76 3.92 -9.88
CA GLU A 26 -5.09 4.49 -9.73
C GLU A 26 -4.97 5.90 -9.20
N LEU A 27 -5.92 6.76 -9.57
CA LEU A 27 -5.87 8.20 -9.28
C LEU A 27 -6.84 8.62 -8.19
N LEU A 28 -6.40 9.57 -7.36
CA LEU A 28 -7.23 10.27 -6.36
C LEU A 28 -8.02 9.27 -5.51
N TYR A 29 -9.35 9.41 -5.46
CA TYR A 29 -10.21 8.56 -4.66
C TYR A 29 -10.69 7.30 -5.39
N ASP A 30 -10.28 7.11 -6.65
CA ASP A 30 -10.61 5.92 -7.44
C ASP A 30 -9.54 4.85 -7.31
N VAL A 31 -9.15 4.53 -6.09
CA VAL A 31 -8.08 3.56 -5.81
C VAL A 31 -8.64 2.23 -5.28
N HIS A 32 -9.71 1.74 -5.89
CA HIS A 32 -10.42 0.56 -5.42
C HIS A 32 -9.59 -0.71 -5.46
N ARG A 33 -8.85 -0.94 -6.54
CA ARG A 33 -7.99 -2.11 -6.65
C ARG A 33 -6.84 -2.03 -5.65
N THR A 34 -6.20 -0.86 -5.56
CA THR A 34 -5.09 -0.63 -4.63
C THR A 34 -5.55 -0.81 -3.20
N ALA A 35 -6.69 -0.22 -2.85
CA ALA A 35 -7.26 -0.36 -1.50
C ALA A 35 -7.58 -1.81 -1.16
N GLY A 36 -8.16 -2.56 -2.11
CA GLY A 36 -8.46 -3.98 -1.92
C GLY A 36 -7.21 -4.79 -1.68
N ARG A 37 -6.15 -4.53 -2.44
CA ARG A 37 -4.87 -5.22 -2.28
C ARG A 37 -4.20 -4.88 -0.94
N VAL A 38 -4.25 -3.61 -0.54
CA VAL A 38 -3.71 -3.18 0.75
C VAL A 38 -4.45 -3.87 1.89
N ALA A 39 -5.78 -3.91 1.84
CA ALA A 39 -6.58 -4.59 2.86
C ALA A 39 -6.24 -6.07 2.96
N GLU A 40 -6.10 -6.75 1.81
CA GLU A 40 -5.67 -8.14 1.74
C GLU A 40 -4.32 -8.37 2.42
N LEU A 41 -3.34 -7.53 2.09
CA LEU A 41 -2.01 -7.61 2.68
C LEU A 41 -2.03 -7.37 4.18
N LEU A 42 -2.76 -6.35 4.64
CA LEU A 42 -2.87 -6.07 6.06
C LEU A 42 -3.49 -7.23 6.84
N ARG A 43 -4.50 -7.88 6.27
CA ARG A 43 -5.08 -9.08 6.87
C ARG A 43 -4.07 -10.23 6.91
N SER A 44 -3.30 -10.39 5.85
CA SER A 44 -2.28 -11.44 5.79
C SER A 44 -1.15 -11.22 6.79
N PHE A 45 -0.88 -9.96 7.15
CA PHE A 45 0.14 -9.62 8.16
C PHE A 45 -0.35 -9.86 9.59
N GLY A 46 -1.62 -10.16 9.78
CA GLY A 46 -2.18 -10.43 11.10
C GLY A 46 -2.57 -9.19 11.89
N CYS A 47 -2.94 -8.10 11.22
CA CYS A 47 -3.47 -6.92 11.91
C CYS A 47 -4.70 -7.30 12.72
N ASP A 48 -4.83 -6.75 13.93
CA ASP A 48 -5.95 -7.02 14.83
C ASP A 48 -7.28 -6.59 14.23
N GLU A 49 -7.27 -5.47 13.50
CA GLU A 49 -8.43 -4.98 12.76
C GLU A 49 -7.98 -4.41 11.43
N VAL A 50 -8.80 -4.59 10.41
CA VAL A 50 -8.63 -3.92 9.10
C VAL A 50 -9.95 -3.30 8.72
N VAL A 51 -9.98 -1.99 8.61
CA VAL A 51 -11.18 -1.21 8.28
C VAL A 51 -11.03 -0.66 6.87
N GLU A 52 -12.01 -0.93 6.01
CA GLU A 52 -12.05 -0.45 4.63
C GLU A 52 -13.09 0.66 4.49
N GLY A 53 -12.97 1.43 3.41
CA GLY A 53 -13.99 2.43 3.08
C GLY A 53 -13.90 3.71 3.89
N VAL A 54 -12.80 3.96 4.57
CA VAL A 54 -12.60 5.20 5.31
C VAL A 54 -12.42 6.33 4.30
N GLY A 55 -13.29 7.31 4.30
CA GLY A 55 -13.25 8.41 3.33
C GLY A 55 -13.35 7.91 1.89
N ARG A 56 -14.16 6.92 1.61
CA ARG A 56 -14.41 6.19 0.36
C ARG A 56 -13.56 4.95 0.17
N THR A 57 -12.24 5.09 0.03
CA THR A 57 -11.34 3.97 -0.29
C THR A 57 -10.21 3.77 0.71
N GLY A 58 -10.14 4.59 1.73
CA GLY A 58 -9.10 4.48 2.74
C GLY A 58 -9.15 3.14 3.48
N VAL A 59 -7.97 2.65 3.84
CA VAL A 59 -7.83 1.39 4.58
C VAL A 59 -7.02 1.68 5.84
N VAL A 60 -7.50 1.18 6.96
CA VAL A 60 -6.81 1.34 8.25
C VAL A 60 -6.55 -0.04 8.84
N GLY A 61 -5.30 -0.32 9.13
CA GLY A 61 -4.91 -1.52 9.87
C GLY A 61 -4.58 -1.14 11.31
N VAL A 62 -5.12 -1.86 12.25
CA VAL A 62 -4.86 -1.65 13.68
C VAL A 62 -4.05 -2.81 14.21
N ILE A 63 -2.93 -2.51 14.86
CA ILE A 63 -2.08 -3.50 15.51
C ILE A 63 -2.02 -3.16 16.99
N LYS A 64 -2.48 -4.10 17.81
CA LYS A 64 -2.41 -3.94 19.27
C LYS A 64 -1.07 -4.45 19.77
N GLY A 65 -0.39 -3.61 20.55
CA GLY A 65 0.89 -3.98 21.13
C GLY A 65 0.73 -5.01 22.26
N LYS A 66 1.84 -5.59 22.66
CA LYS A 66 1.87 -6.56 23.76
C LYS A 66 1.46 -5.93 25.09
N THR A 67 1.78 -4.65 25.27
CA THR A 67 1.40 -3.89 26.47
C THR A 67 0.79 -2.57 26.06
N ASP A 68 -0.29 -2.18 26.71
CA ASP A 68 -0.99 -0.93 26.43
C ASP A 68 -1.30 -0.19 27.73
N SER A 69 -0.37 -0.24 28.67
CA SER A 69 -0.56 0.33 30.00
C SER A 69 -0.72 1.85 29.99
N LYS A 70 -0.19 2.53 28.97
CA LYS A 70 -0.24 3.99 28.86
C LYS A 70 -1.23 4.50 27.82
N GLY A 71 -1.91 3.62 27.10
CA GLY A 71 -2.88 4.00 26.08
C GLY A 71 -2.30 4.80 24.92
N ARG A 72 -1.02 4.68 24.63
CA ARG A 72 -0.37 5.43 23.56
C ARG A 72 -0.61 4.78 22.21
N VAL A 73 -0.81 5.62 21.20
CA VAL A 73 -1.04 5.17 19.83
C VAL A 73 -0.12 5.94 18.89
N VAL A 74 0.48 5.22 17.94
CA VAL A 74 1.26 5.81 16.86
C VAL A 74 0.52 5.56 15.55
N GLY A 75 0.34 6.61 14.76
CA GLY A 75 -0.27 6.50 13.44
C GLY A 75 0.78 6.67 12.35
N LEU A 76 0.73 5.80 11.35
CA LEU A 76 1.53 5.90 10.15
C LEU A 76 0.60 6.06 8.96
N ARG A 77 0.97 6.91 8.01
CA ARG A 77 0.15 7.16 6.83
C ARG A 77 0.94 6.96 5.55
N ALA A 78 0.30 6.36 4.55
CA ALA A 78 0.84 6.25 3.21
C ALA A 78 -0.27 6.49 2.20
N ASP A 79 0.04 7.23 1.14
CA ASP A 79 -0.91 7.50 0.07
C ASP A 79 -0.98 6.29 -0.87
N MET A 80 -2.14 6.11 -1.52
CA MET A 80 -2.37 4.99 -2.42
C MET A 80 -2.56 5.41 -3.87
N ASP A 81 -2.70 6.70 -4.13
CA ASP A 81 -2.94 7.18 -5.48
C ASP A 81 -1.64 7.37 -6.26
N ALA A 82 -1.77 7.33 -7.57
CA ALA A 82 -0.68 7.57 -8.49
C ALA A 82 -0.75 8.99 -9.06
N LEU A 83 0.34 9.42 -9.70
CA LEU A 83 0.37 10.69 -10.40
C LEU A 83 -0.19 10.52 -11.81
N PRO A 84 -0.88 11.54 -12.36
CA PRO A 84 -1.44 11.47 -13.71
C PRO A 84 -0.35 11.71 -14.77
N ILE A 85 0.68 10.87 -14.75
CA ILE A 85 1.85 10.95 -15.63
C ILE A 85 1.92 9.70 -16.47
N ILE A 86 2.16 9.84 -17.76
CA ILE A 86 2.33 8.72 -18.68
C ILE A 86 3.73 8.16 -18.51
N GLU A 87 3.82 6.86 -18.20
CA GLU A 87 5.09 6.20 -18.01
C GLU A 87 5.77 5.90 -19.36
N GLN A 88 7.08 6.11 -19.42
CA GLN A 88 7.89 5.87 -20.61
C GLN A 88 9.11 5.01 -20.34
N THR A 89 9.14 4.31 -19.19
CA THR A 89 10.32 3.54 -18.76
C THR A 89 10.50 2.23 -19.54
N GLY A 90 9.42 1.59 -19.96
CA GLY A 90 9.47 0.32 -20.68
C GLY A 90 9.91 -0.88 -19.86
N VAL A 91 9.95 -0.76 -18.53
CA VAL A 91 10.31 -1.88 -17.64
C VAL A 91 9.21 -2.95 -17.61
N GLU A 92 9.57 -4.16 -17.15
CA GLU A 92 8.61 -5.29 -17.09
C GLU A 92 7.38 -4.99 -16.25
N TYR A 93 7.53 -4.20 -15.19
CA TYR A 93 6.44 -3.80 -14.30
C TYR A 93 5.89 -2.43 -14.64
N ALA A 94 6.05 -1.97 -15.87
CA ALA A 94 5.49 -0.70 -16.32
C ALA A 94 3.96 -0.70 -16.20
N SER A 95 3.39 0.50 -16.12
CA SER A 95 1.95 0.68 -15.99
C SER A 95 1.19 -0.09 -17.08
N LYS A 96 0.19 -0.87 -16.67
CA LYS A 96 -0.69 -1.61 -17.57
C LYS A 96 -1.86 -0.77 -18.06
N THR A 97 -2.00 0.45 -17.54
CA THR A 97 -3.06 1.36 -17.95
C THR A 97 -2.64 2.09 -19.20
N PRO A 98 -3.28 1.86 -20.36
CA PRO A 98 -2.92 2.53 -21.61
C PRO A 98 -2.97 4.05 -21.46
N GLY A 99 -1.89 4.73 -21.83
CA GLY A 99 -1.79 6.18 -21.69
C GLY A 99 -1.50 6.64 -20.25
N GLY A 100 -1.11 5.70 -19.37
CA GLY A 100 -0.87 5.97 -17.97
C GLY A 100 -2.15 6.17 -17.17
N PRO A 101 -2.06 6.58 -15.90
CA PRO A 101 -3.24 6.97 -15.16
C PRO A 101 -3.91 8.12 -15.88
N ARG A 102 -5.18 7.95 -16.23
CA ARG A 102 -5.86 8.96 -17.04
C ARG A 102 -6.13 10.23 -16.22
N PRO A 103 -5.72 11.40 -16.72
CA PRO A 103 -6.14 12.63 -16.09
C PRO A 103 -7.64 12.78 -16.25
N ARG A 104 -8.27 13.33 -15.22
CA ARG A 104 -9.71 13.56 -15.23
C ARG A 104 -10.02 15.04 -15.26
#